data_5e55d3091295f922f0d96613350ad986
#
_entry.id   5e55d3091295f922f0d96613350ad986
#
_cell.length_a   1.000
_cell.length_b   1.000
_cell.length_c   1.000
_cell.angle_alpha   90.00
_cell.angle_beta   90.00
_cell.angle_gamma   90.00
#
_symmetry.space_group_name_H-M   'P 1'
#
loop_
_entity.id
_entity.type
_entity.pdbx_description
1 polymer ?
#
loop_
_entity_poly.entity_id
_entity_poly.type
_entity_poly.pdbx_seq_one_letter_code
_entity_poly.pdbx_strand_id
1 'polypeptide(L)'
;ASTGVNIKAIIGVAALSPFYFIGFDVIPQAAEEINVPAKKIGKILILSVVLAVIFYALVIVAVGLVMNSGAIVASQQTTGLVTADAMAAAFHTKVMAKVIIVGGMCGIVTSWNSFLLGGSRAMYSMAESYMIPKFFAKLHPKHKTPVNSLILIGALTMLAPFAGRKMLVWISDAGNFGCCFAYCMVALSFMILRKKEPDMPRPYKVPAYKFFGTMAVIMSGFMVAMYCIPGSGGNLILQEWIIVLGWCALGVVFYAICKKKYKESFGILVELISDEDAATLMPEADDVELDKVIDAAIDRVLARKAS
;
A
#
# COMPACT_ATOMS: atom_id res chain seq x y z
N ALA A 1 -17.78 -21.13 31.35
CA ALA A 1 -17.52 -20.55 30.04
C ALA A 1 -16.29 -21.23 29.46
N SER A 2 -16.48 -22.07 28.44
CA SER A 2 -15.39 -22.81 27.77
C SER A 2 -14.47 -21.82 27.07
N THR A 3 -13.29 -21.68 27.57
CA THR A 3 -12.15 -20.97 26.93
C THR A 3 -11.56 -21.85 25.81
N GLY A 4 -12.42 -22.44 24.98
CA GLY A 4 -11.98 -23.15 23.79
C GLY A 4 -11.48 -22.15 22.77
N VAL A 5 -10.19 -22.21 22.48
CA VAL A 5 -9.56 -21.45 21.38
C VAL A 5 -10.30 -21.79 20.08
N ASN A 6 -11.09 -20.88 19.57
CA ASN A 6 -11.83 -21.10 18.33
C ASN A 6 -10.91 -20.82 17.14
N ILE A 7 -10.38 -21.87 16.52
CA ILE A 7 -9.47 -21.78 15.38
C ILE A 7 -10.08 -20.96 14.23
N LYS A 8 -11.40 -21.06 13.99
CA LYS A 8 -12.07 -20.24 12.96
C LYS A 8 -12.00 -18.75 13.28
N ALA A 9 -12.14 -18.36 14.56
CA ALA A 9 -12.01 -16.97 14.98
C ALA A 9 -10.57 -16.47 14.81
N ILE A 10 -9.57 -17.31 15.13
CA ILE A 10 -8.14 -16.95 14.91
C ILE A 10 -7.86 -16.74 13.42
N ILE A 11 -8.33 -17.65 12.57
CA ILE A 11 -8.17 -17.52 11.11
C ILE A 11 -8.87 -16.27 10.60
N GLY A 12 -10.09 -15.97 11.07
CA GLY A 12 -10.81 -14.74 10.71
C GLY A 12 -10.06 -13.47 11.10
N VAL A 13 -9.50 -13.41 12.32
CA VAL A 13 -8.65 -12.27 12.75
C VAL A 13 -7.37 -12.20 11.93
N ALA A 14 -6.74 -13.33 11.64
CA ALA A 14 -5.54 -13.38 10.80
C ALA A 14 -5.82 -12.87 9.37
N ALA A 15 -7.01 -13.16 8.81
CA ALA A 15 -7.41 -12.65 7.50
C ALA A 15 -7.58 -11.11 7.47
N LEU A 16 -7.98 -10.50 8.59
CA LEU A 16 -8.13 -9.06 8.73
C LEU A 16 -6.80 -8.35 9.10
N SER A 17 -5.79 -9.10 9.56
CA SER A 17 -4.54 -8.52 10.05
C SER A 17 -3.77 -7.69 9.02
N PRO A 18 -3.77 -7.97 7.70
CA PRO A 18 -3.07 -7.14 6.72
C PRO A 18 -3.51 -5.67 6.75
N PHE A 19 -4.79 -5.42 7.04
CA PHE A 19 -5.33 -4.05 7.16
C PHE A 19 -4.51 -3.17 8.12
N TYR A 20 -4.09 -3.72 9.25
CA TYR A 20 -3.35 -2.99 10.28
C TYR A 20 -1.90 -2.70 9.90
N PHE A 21 -1.39 -3.36 8.87
CA PHE A 21 -0.01 -3.18 8.38
C PHE A 21 0.07 -2.44 7.05
N ILE A 22 -1.06 -2.18 6.36
CA ILE A 22 -1.07 -1.37 5.14
C ILE A 22 -0.51 0.02 5.47
N GLY A 23 0.42 0.48 4.63
CA GLY A 23 1.10 1.76 4.78
C GLY A 23 2.64 1.65 4.85
N PHE A 24 3.21 0.47 5.17
CA PHE A 24 4.66 0.27 5.06
C PHE A 24 5.14 0.38 3.60
N ASP A 25 4.29 0.08 2.65
CA ASP A 25 4.48 0.17 1.21
C ASP A 25 4.59 1.61 0.69
N VAL A 26 4.18 2.60 1.46
CA VAL A 26 4.41 4.03 1.14
C VAL A 26 5.91 4.36 1.14
N ILE A 27 6.72 3.68 1.98
CA ILE A 27 8.16 3.90 2.03
C ILE A 27 8.84 3.65 0.67
N PRO A 28 8.68 2.47 0.02
CA PRO A 28 9.24 2.26 -1.31
C PRO A 28 8.57 3.10 -2.41
N GLN A 29 7.30 3.47 -2.27
CA GLN A 29 6.61 4.35 -3.23
C GLN A 29 7.17 5.79 -3.21
N ALA A 30 7.69 6.24 -2.07
CA ALA A 30 8.33 7.55 -1.92
C ALA A 30 9.87 7.46 -1.90
N ALA A 31 10.45 6.33 -2.30
CA ALA A 31 11.89 6.07 -2.17
C ALA A 31 12.77 7.09 -2.89
N GLU A 32 12.31 7.62 -4.02
CA GLU A 32 13.01 8.63 -4.82
C GLU A 32 13.09 10.00 -4.13
N GLU A 33 12.18 10.29 -3.20
CA GLU A 33 12.14 11.55 -2.44
C GLU A 33 12.82 11.46 -1.08
N ILE A 34 13.17 10.24 -0.64
CA ILE A 34 13.80 10.00 0.65
C ILE A 34 15.33 10.14 0.49
N ASN A 35 15.91 11.12 1.13
CA ASN A 35 17.36 11.32 1.15
C ASN A 35 18.07 10.27 2.02
N VAL A 36 17.92 8.99 1.66
CA VAL A 36 18.53 7.85 2.34
C VAL A 36 19.07 6.89 1.28
N PRO A 37 20.30 6.37 1.44
CA PRO A 37 20.85 5.40 0.49
C PRO A 37 19.92 4.19 0.30
N ALA A 38 19.65 3.80 -0.94
CA ALA A 38 18.75 2.70 -1.32
C ALA A 38 19.03 1.39 -0.53
N LYS A 39 20.30 1.16 -0.20
CA LYS A 39 20.75 0.04 0.63
C LYS A 39 20.14 0.00 2.06
N LYS A 40 19.75 1.17 2.60
CA LYS A 40 19.16 1.30 3.94
C LYS A 40 17.63 1.19 3.92
N ILE A 41 16.97 1.49 2.79
CA ILE A 41 15.50 1.50 2.67
C ILE A 41 14.91 0.15 3.09
N GLY A 42 15.47 -0.96 2.60
CA GLY A 42 14.99 -2.29 2.98
C GLY A 42 15.09 -2.59 4.49
N LYS A 43 16.14 -2.10 5.16
CA LYS A 43 16.28 -2.25 6.62
C LYS A 43 15.27 -1.39 7.38
N ILE A 44 15.06 -0.15 6.94
CA ILE A 44 14.08 0.77 7.54
C ILE A 44 12.68 0.18 7.43
N LEU A 45 12.34 -0.38 6.27
CA LEU A 45 11.06 -1.02 6.03
C LEU A 45 10.81 -2.21 6.98
N ILE A 46 11.79 -3.10 7.14
CA ILE A 46 11.70 -4.21 8.10
C ILE A 46 11.55 -3.67 9.53
N LEU A 47 12.35 -2.69 9.91
CA LEU A 47 12.29 -2.08 11.24
C LEU A 47 10.93 -1.45 11.52
N SER A 48 10.34 -0.74 10.55
CA SER A 48 9.02 -0.11 10.71
C SER A 48 7.93 -1.15 10.97
N VAL A 49 7.94 -2.28 10.25
CA VAL A 49 6.99 -3.38 10.47
C VAL A 49 7.18 -4.01 11.85
N VAL A 50 8.43 -4.30 12.26
CA VAL A 50 8.73 -4.88 13.58
C VAL A 50 8.25 -3.96 14.71
N LEU A 51 8.52 -2.65 14.60
CA LEU A 51 8.06 -1.67 15.59
C LEU A 51 6.53 -1.60 15.65
N ALA A 52 5.84 -1.67 14.50
CA ALA A 52 4.39 -1.71 14.45
C ALA A 52 3.83 -2.97 15.15
N VAL A 53 4.43 -4.15 14.92
CA VAL A 53 4.03 -5.39 15.61
C VAL A 53 4.18 -5.26 17.12
N ILE A 54 5.33 -4.75 17.59
CA ILE A 54 5.58 -4.55 19.02
C ILE A 54 4.56 -3.58 19.60
N PHE A 55 4.31 -2.45 18.92
CA PHE A 55 3.34 -1.46 19.38
C PHE A 55 1.92 -2.05 19.49
N TYR A 56 1.45 -2.75 18.47
CA TYR A 56 0.13 -3.40 18.52
C TYR A 56 0.04 -4.45 19.62
N ALA A 57 1.07 -5.26 19.79
CA ALA A 57 1.10 -6.27 20.86
C ALA A 57 1.01 -5.60 22.25
N LEU A 58 1.76 -4.53 22.48
CA LEU A 58 1.71 -3.77 23.74
C LEU A 58 0.33 -3.17 23.99
N VAL A 59 -0.32 -2.59 22.98
CA VAL A 59 -1.68 -2.03 23.10
C VAL A 59 -2.68 -3.13 23.43
N ILE A 60 -2.64 -4.29 22.76
CA ILE A 60 -3.54 -5.41 23.02
C ILE A 60 -3.37 -5.93 24.45
N VAL A 61 -2.11 -6.11 24.90
CA VAL A 61 -1.81 -6.54 26.26
C VAL A 61 -2.31 -5.51 27.29
N ALA A 62 -2.04 -4.23 27.05
CA ALA A 62 -2.48 -3.17 27.96
C ALA A 62 -4.02 -3.13 28.11
N VAL A 63 -4.75 -3.24 27.01
CA VAL A 63 -6.22 -3.31 27.05
C VAL A 63 -6.69 -4.56 27.78
N GLY A 64 -6.09 -5.72 27.51
CA GLY A 64 -6.45 -7.00 28.16
C GLY A 64 -6.15 -7.05 29.65
N LEU A 65 -5.17 -6.26 30.14
CA LEU A 65 -4.88 -6.15 31.58
C LEU A 65 -5.91 -5.24 32.31
N VAL A 66 -6.51 -4.29 31.61
CA VAL A 66 -7.44 -3.32 32.20
C VAL A 66 -8.90 -3.78 32.08
N MET A 67 -9.27 -4.42 30.96
CA MET A 67 -10.64 -4.79 30.65
C MET A 67 -10.78 -6.30 30.45
N ASN A 68 -11.81 -6.90 31.03
CA ASN A 68 -12.15 -8.28 30.73
C ASN A 68 -12.83 -8.43 29.36
N SER A 69 -12.89 -9.64 28.83
CA SER A 69 -13.45 -9.91 27.51
C SER A 69 -14.90 -9.43 27.33
N GLY A 70 -15.73 -9.52 28.36
CA GLY A 70 -17.11 -9.03 28.34
C GLY A 70 -17.18 -7.51 28.22
N ALA A 71 -16.33 -6.78 28.96
CA ALA A 71 -16.23 -5.32 28.88
C ALA A 71 -15.70 -4.86 27.51
N ILE A 72 -14.75 -5.58 26.91
CA ILE A 72 -14.24 -5.29 25.56
C ILE A 72 -15.37 -5.41 24.52
N VAL A 73 -16.15 -6.49 24.56
CA VAL A 73 -17.29 -6.69 23.66
C VAL A 73 -18.36 -5.63 23.87
N ALA A 74 -18.68 -5.29 25.10
CA ALA A 74 -19.65 -4.24 25.42
C ALA A 74 -19.18 -2.86 24.90
N SER A 75 -17.91 -2.52 25.09
CA SER A 75 -17.31 -1.29 24.57
C SER A 75 -17.38 -1.25 23.03
N GLN A 76 -17.05 -2.35 22.36
CA GLN A 76 -17.13 -2.43 20.89
C GLN A 76 -18.56 -2.19 20.36
N GLN A 77 -19.56 -2.67 21.08
CA GLN A 77 -20.98 -2.52 20.70
C GLN A 77 -21.55 -1.11 21.02
N THR A 78 -21.04 -0.44 22.05
CA THR A 78 -21.57 0.85 22.52
C THR A 78 -20.83 2.02 21.89
N THR A 79 -19.54 2.17 22.19
CA THR A 79 -18.70 3.29 21.75
C THR A 79 -17.92 2.98 20.47
N GLY A 80 -17.56 1.71 20.26
CA GLY A 80 -16.61 1.28 19.22
C GLY A 80 -15.17 1.75 19.45
N LEU A 81 -14.86 2.31 20.63
CA LEU A 81 -13.57 2.94 20.99
C LEU A 81 -12.91 2.22 22.16
N VAL A 82 -12.65 0.92 22.02
CA VAL A 82 -12.17 0.05 23.11
C VAL A 82 -10.93 0.59 23.82
N THR A 83 -9.96 1.13 23.08
CA THR A 83 -8.74 1.71 23.67
C THR A 83 -9.01 2.95 24.50
N ALA A 84 -9.97 3.79 24.10
CA ALA A 84 -10.36 4.97 24.85
C ALA A 84 -11.10 4.58 26.13
N ASP A 85 -11.98 3.59 26.08
CA ASP A 85 -12.70 3.06 27.24
C ASP A 85 -11.73 2.36 28.22
N ALA A 86 -10.76 1.62 27.71
CA ALA A 86 -9.69 1.04 28.53
C ALA A 86 -8.87 2.11 29.25
N MET A 87 -8.55 3.21 28.56
CA MET A 87 -7.83 4.33 29.17
C MET A 87 -8.65 5.02 30.24
N ALA A 88 -9.96 5.21 30.00
CA ALA A 88 -10.88 5.75 31.01
C ALA A 88 -10.98 4.85 32.24
N ALA A 89 -11.01 3.54 32.05
CA ALA A 89 -11.08 2.57 33.13
C ALA A 89 -9.76 2.52 33.95
N ALA A 90 -8.60 2.55 33.25
CA ALA A 90 -7.30 2.51 33.92
C ALA A 90 -7.04 3.73 34.82
N PHE A 91 -7.44 4.92 34.38
CA PHE A 91 -7.22 6.17 35.10
C PHE A 91 -8.44 6.66 35.87
N HIS A 92 -9.54 5.92 35.89
CA HIS A 92 -10.81 6.27 36.52
C HIS A 92 -11.32 7.68 36.13
N THR A 93 -11.02 8.12 34.89
CA THR A 93 -11.43 9.45 34.39
C THR A 93 -11.68 9.44 32.88
N LYS A 94 -12.77 10.10 32.47
CA LYS A 94 -13.11 10.30 31.05
C LYS A 94 -12.16 11.27 30.32
N VAL A 95 -11.37 12.05 31.07
CA VAL A 95 -10.39 12.97 30.45
C VAL A 95 -9.34 12.18 29.66
N MET A 96 -8.85 11.08 30.21
CA MET A 96 -7.84 10.24 29.54
C MET A 96 -8.37 9.58 28.28
N ALA A 97 -9.66 9.21 28.23
CA ALA A 97 -10.29 8.77 26.98
C ALA A 97 -10.25 9.85 25.89
N LYS A 98 -10.53 11.12 26.26
CA LYS A 98 -10.45 12.24 25.31
C LYS A 98 -9.03 12.45 24.79
N VAL A 99 -8.02 12.33 25.64
CA VAL A 99 -6.61 12.45 25.24
C VAL A 99 -6.25 11.41 24.17
N ILE A 100 -6.62 10.14 24.38
CA ILE A 100 -6.38 9.08 23.41
C ILE A 100 -7.15 9.29 22.09
N ILE A 101 -8.39 9.80 22.17
CA ILE A 101 -9.19 10.11 20.97
C ILE A 101 -8.50 11.22 20.15
N VAL A 102 -8.03 12.29 20.79
CA VAL A 102 -7.30 13.37 20.10
C VAL A 102 -6.03 12.83 19.46
N GLY A 103 -5.25 12.00 20.18
CA GLY A 103 -4.08 11.33 19.62
C GLY A 103 -4.41 10.46 18.41
N GLY A 104 -5.51 9.70 18.49
CA GLY A 104 -6.02 8.90 17.37
C GLY A 104 -6.43 9.75 16.16
N MET A 105 -7.08 10.89 16.39
CA MET A 105 -7.42 11.84 15.31
C MET A 105 -6.16 12.38 14.61
N CYS A 106 -5.13 12.77 15.37
CA CYS A 106 -3.85 13.18 14.80
C CYS A 106 -3.20 12.05 13.98
N GLY A 107 -3.27 10.80 14.47
CA GLY A 107 -2.80 9.62 13.75
C GLY A 107 -3.54 9.39 12.43
N ILE A 108 -4.86 9.57 12.40
CA ILE A 108 -5.67 9.47 11.18
C ILE A 108 -5.24 10.51 10.14
N VAL A 109 -5.04 11.77 10.55
CA VAL A 109 -4.62 12.86 9.65
C VAL A 109 -3.24 12.55 9.03
N THR A 110 -2.28 12.08 9.83
CA THR A 110 -0.94 11.71 9.33
C THR A 110 -0.99 10.51 8.39
N SER A 111 -1.77 9.48 8.72
CA SER A 111 -1.95 8.30 7.87
C SER A 111 -2.61 8.66 6.54
N TRP A 112 -3.64 9.49 6.58
CA TRP A 112 -4.31 9.97 5.36
C TRP A 112 -3.35 10.71 4.43
N ASN A 113 -2.53 11.61 4.98
CA ASN A 113 -1.51 12.32 4.20
C ASN A 113 -0.51 11.33 3.56
N SER A 114 -0.06 10.32 4.29
CA SER A 114 0.85 9.29 3.79
C SER A 114 0.24 8.48 2.64
N PHE A 115 -1.03 8.08 2.75
CA PHE A 115 -1.73 7.36 1.68
C PHE A 115 -1.96 8.21 0.44
N LEU A 116 -2.27 9.50 0.58
CA LEU A 116 -2.35 10.43 -0.55
C LEU A 116 -1.01 10.53 -1.27
N LEU A 117 0.08 10.62 -0.50
CA LEU A 117 1.43 10.68 -1.03
C LEU A 117 1.77 9.39 -1.79
N GLY A 118 1.64 8.22 -1.17
CA GLY A 118 1.94 6.94 -1.80
C GLY A 118 1.08 6.67 -3.02
N GLY A 119 -0.25 6.85 -2.91
CA GLY A 119 -1.18 6.64 -4.03
C GLY A 119 -0.90 7.54 -5.23
N SER A 120 -0.57 8.82 -5.00
CA SER A 120 -0.23 9.75 -6.08
C SER A 120 1.06 9.36 -6.81
N ARG A 121 2.07 8.84 -6.09
CA ARG A 121 3.32 8.38 -6.69
C ARG A 121 3.13 7.07 -7.45
N ALA A 122 2.35 6.15 -6.93
CA ALA A 122 2.00 4.93 -7.66
C ALA A 122 1.30 5.24 -8.99
N MET A 123 0.35 6.19 -8.99
CA MET A 123 -0.28 6.66 -10.23
C MET A 123 0.71 7.36 -11.16
N TYR A 124 1.60 8.18 -10.62
CA TYR A 124 2.65 8.85 -11.39
C TYR A 124 3.54 7.83 -12.10
N SER A 125 4.09 6.86 -11.39
CA SER A 125 4.94 5.81 -11.95
C SER A 125 4.24 4.97 -13.02
N MET A 126 2.95 4.65 -12.82
CA MET A 126 2.14 3.97 -13.84
C MET A 126 1.94 4.84 -15.09
N ALA A 127 1.80 6.17 -14.93
CA ALA A 127 1.62 7.09 -16.03
C ALA A 127 2.94 7.31 -16.81
N GLU A 128 4.08 7.35 -16.14
CA GLU A 128 5.41 7.37 -16.76
C GLU A 128 5.67 6.11 -17.58
N SER A 129 5.27 4.96 -17.08
CA SER A 129 5.33 3.68 -17.80
C SER A 129 4.25 3.54 -18.90
N TYR A 130 3.53 4.60 -19.22
CA TYR A 130 2.46 4.61 -20.22
C TYR A 130 1.31 3.60 -19.98
N MET A 131 1.18 3.08 -18.75
CA MET A 131 0.11 2.14 -18.38
C MET A 131 -1.23 2.84 -18.14
N ILE A 132 -1.20 4.11 -17.72
CA ILE A 132 -2.34 5.01 -17.60
C ILE A 132 -2.04 6.32 -18.35
N PRO A 133 -3.06 7.18 -18.59
CA PRO A 133 -2.84 8.41 -19.37
C PRO A 133 -1.73 9.31 -18.81
N LYS A 134 -0.85 9.80 -19.70
CA LYS A 134 0.26 10.74 -19.36
C LYS A 134 -0.19 11.99 -18.59
N PHE A 135 -1.47 12.34 -18.64
CA PHE A 135 -2.05 13.42 -17.84
C PHE A 135 -1.70 13.31 -16.34
N PHE A 136 -1.59 12.10 -15.82
CA PHE A 136 -1.24 11.82 -14.43
C PHE A 136 0.26 11.86 -14.14
N ALA A 137 1.11 11.87 -15.17
CA ALA A 137 2.56 12.04 -15.04
C ALA A 137 2.99 13.51 -14.96
N LYS A 138 2.06 14.47 -15.09
CA LYS A 138 2.39 15.89 -15.03
C LYS A 138 2.74 16.33 -13.62
N LEU A 139 3.99 16.73 -13.41
CA LEU A 139 4.49 17.29 -12.14
C LEU A 139 4.23 18.80 -12.05
N HIS A 140 4.09 19.30 -10.83
CA HIS A 140 4.02 20.73 -10.56
C HIS A 140 5.40 21.36 -10.78
N PRO A 141 5.54 22.49 -11.53
CA PRO A 141 6.84 23.05 -11.88
C PRO A 141 7.73 23.38 -10.66
N LYS A 142 7.13 23.93 -9.61
CA LYS A 142 7.85 24.37 -8.40
C LYS A 142 8.02 23.24 -7.37
N HIS A 143 6.98 22.42 -7.14
CA HIS A 143 6.96 21.46 -6.03
C HIS A 143 7.26 20.03 -6.46
N LYS A 144 7.41 19.77 -7.76
CA LYS A 144 7.68 18.43 -8.33
C LYS A 144 6.72 17.34 -7.84
N THR A 145 5.48 17.72 -7.54
CA THR A 145 4.43 16.80 -7.06
C THR A 145 3.43 16.48 -8.17
N PRO A 146 2.88 15.27 -8.25
CA PRO A 146 1.90 14.88 -9.28
C PRO A 146 0.49 15.39 -8.94
N VAL A 147 0.25 16.68 -9.22
CA VAL A 147 -0.96 17.43 -8.81
C VAL A 147 -2.24 16.78 -9.35
N ASN A 148 -2.25 16.32 -10.60
CA ASN A 148 -3.43 15.73 -11.20
C ASN A 148 -3.85 14.42 -10.51
N SER A 149 -2.88 13.60 -10.12
CA SER A 149 -3.11 12.38 -9.34
C SER A 149 -3.62 12.70 -7.94
N LEU A 150 -3.03 13.71 -7.27
CA LEU A 150 -3.46 14.18 -5.95
C LEU A 150 -4.88 14.72 -5.97
N ILE A 151 -5.25 15.53 -6.98
CA ILE A 151 -6.61 16.08 -7.13
C ILE A 151 -7.62 14.95 -7.34
N LEU A 152 -7.31 13.96 -8.20
CA LEU A 152 -8.23 12.85 -8.44
C LEU A 152 -8.46 12.04 -7.18
N ILE A 153 -7.38 11.62 -6.49
CA ILE A 153 -7.49 10.83 -5.25
C ILE A 153 -8.20 11.65 -4.17
N GLY A 154 -7.83 12.93 -4.01
CA GLY A 154 -8.45 13.84 -3.04
C GLY A 154 -9.95 14.02 -3.29
N ALA A 155 -10.36 14.24 -4.53
CA ALA A 155 -11.78 14.37 -4.90
C ALA A 155 -12.57 13.09 -4.60
N LEU A 156 -12.04 11.92 -4.97
CA LEU A 156 -12.69 10.63 -4.68
C LEU A 156 -12.81 10.38 -3.18
N THR A 157 -11.76 10.67 -2.41
CA THR A 157 -11.80 10.49 -0.95
C THR A 157 -12.75 11.46 -0.27
N MET A 158 -12.91 12.69 -0.78
CA MET A 158 -13.90 13.65 -0.26
C MET A 158 -15.34 13.22 -0.52
N LEU A 159 -15.60 12.47 -1.59
CA LEU A 159 -16.94 11.98 -1.92
C LEU A 159 -17.35 10.76 -1.08
N ALA A 160 -16.39 9.95 -0.64
CA ALA A 160 -16.65 8.70 0.08
C ALA A 160 -17.52 8.85 1.36
N PRO A 161 -17.35 9.86 2.23
CA PRO A 161 -18.17 10.04 3.43
C PRO A 161 -19.65 10.30 3.16
N PHE A 162 -19.98 10.91 2.01
CA PHE A 162 -21.38 11.19 1.66
C PHE A 162 -22.18 9.94 1.33
N ALA A 163 -21.50 8.84 1.00
CA ALA A 163 -22.15 7.55 0.76
C ALA A 163 -22.46 6.75 2.04
N GLY A 164 -22.11 7.31 3.21
CA GLY A 164 -22.42 6.77 4.52
C GLY A 164 -21.44 5.70 5.02
N ARG A 165 -21.58 5.34 6.31
CA ARG A 165 -20.63 4.46 7.02
C ARG A 165 -20.48 3.07 6.38
N LYS A 166 -21.55 2.50 5.83
CA LYS A 166 -21.52 1.18 5.17
C LYS A 166 -20.60 1.20 3.94
N MET A 167 -20.70 2.25 3.14
CA MET A 167 -19.87 2.41 1.94
C MET A 167 -18.38 2.54 2.30
N LEU A 168 -18.04 3.22 3.39
CA LEU A 168 -16.66 3.31 3.87
C LEU A 168 -16.08 1.93 4.22
N VAL A 169 -16.89 1.07 4.85
CA VAL A 169 -16.47 -0.31 5.14
C VAL A 169 -16.23 -1.09 3.84
N TRP A 170 -17.17 -1.03 2.90
CA TRP A 170 -17.04 -1.74 1.62
C TRP A 170 -15.82 -1.28 0.80
N ILE A 171 -15.55 0.02 0.76
CA ILE A 171 -14.36 0.57 0.09
C ILE A 171 -13.08 0.11 0.80
N SER A 172 -13.08 0.08 2.14
CA SER A 172 -11.95 -0.37 2.94
C SER A 172 -11.64 -1.85 2.68
N ASP A 173 -12.66 -2.73 2.70
CA ASP A 173 -12.47 -4.16 2.51
C ASP A 173 -12.07 -4.50 1.07
N ALA A 174 -12.67 -3.83 0.08
CA ALA A 174 -12.26 -3.93 -1.32
C ALA A 174 -10.80 -3.44 -1.52
N GLY A 175 -10.41 -2.35 -0.84
CA GLY A 175 -9.04 -1.82 -0.85
C GLY A 175 -8.05 -2.79 -0.24
N ASN A 176 -8.39 -3.42 0.89
CA ASN A 176 -7.56 -4.43 1.56
C ASN A 176 -7.30 -5.64 0.66
N PHE A 177 -8.34 -6.15 -0.01
CA PHE A 177 -8.19 -7.19 -1.02
C PHE A 177 -7.21 -6.78 -2.11
N GLY A 178 -7.36 -5.56 -2.65
CA GLY A 178 -6.46 -5.01 -3.67
C GLY A 178 -5.01 -4.94 -3.21
N CYS A 179 -4.75 -4.49 -1.98
CA CYS A 179 -3.42 -4.45 -1.38
C CYS A 179 -2.82 -5.86 -1.22
N CYS A 180 -3.59 -6.82 -0.68
CA CYS A 180 -3.13 -8.20 -0.53
C CYS A 180 -2.80 -8.83 -1.88
N PHE A 181 -3.62 -8.56 -2.91
CA PHE A 181 -3.37 -9.01 -4.27
C PHE A 181 -2.09 -8.39 -4.84
N ALA A 182 -1.88 -7.08 -4.66
CA ALA A 182 -0.67 -6.39 -5.07
C ALA A 182 0.58 -6.97 -4.38
N TYR A 183 0.53 -7.25 -3.08
CA TYR A 183 1.65 -7.88 -2.36
C TYR A 183 1.96 -9.27 -2.90
N CYS A 184 0.94 -10.05 -3.26
CA CYS A 184 1.13 -11.35 -3.92
C CYS A 184 1.84 -11.19 -5.27
N MET A 185 1.41 -10.24 -6.09
CA MET A 185 2.04 -9.96 -7.39
C MET A 185 3.48 -9.47 -7.24
N VAL A 186 3.76 -8.61 -6.28
CA VAL A 186 5.13 -8.14 -5.97
C VAL A 186 6.01 -9.30 -5.52
N ALA A 187 5.52 -10.18 -4.64
CA ALA A 187 6.27 -11.35 -4.19
C ALA A 187 6.56 -12.33 -5.34
N LEU A 188 5.60 -12.56 -6.23
CA LEU A 188 5.80 -13.37 -7.45
C LEU A 188 6.82 -12.73 -8.39
N SER A 189 6.69 -11.42 -8.64
CA SER A 189 7.64 -10.66 -9.47
C SER A 189 9.06 -10.72 -8.92
N PHE A 190 9.21 -10.57 -7.61
CA PHE A 190 10.50 -10.73 -6.92
C PHE A 190 11.14 -12.10 -7.20
N MET A 191 10.37 -13.19 -7.13
CA MET A 191 10.87 -14.55 -7.39
C MET A 191 11.21 -14.77 -8.85
N ILE A 192 10.40 -14.22 -9.76
CA ILE A 192 10.61 -14.35 -11.21
C ILE A 192 11.84 -13.56 -11.66
N LEU A 193 12.00 -12.31 -11.23
CA LEU A 193 13.14 -11.46 -11.57
C LEU A 193 14.47 -12.04 -11.07
N ARG A 194 14.47 -12.75 -9.93
CA ARG A 194 15.69 -13.45 -9.45
C ARG A 194 16.14 -14.60 -10.37
N LYS A 195 15.20 -15.16 -11.14
CA LYS A 195 15.50 -16.23 -12.12
C LYS A 195 15.83 -15.67 -13.49
N LYS A 196 15.08 -14.64 -13.95
CA LYS A 196 15.24 -14.09 -15.30
C LYS A 196 16.44 -13.14 -15.42
N GLU A 197 16.70 -12.37 -14.37
CA GLU A 197 17.76 -11.36 -14.36
C GLU A 197 18.65 -11.54 -13.12
N PRO A 198 19.51 -12.59 -13.10
CA PRO A 198 20.38 -12.89 -11.95
C PRO A 198 21.39 -11.77 -11.68
N ASP A 199 21.89 -11.11 -12.72
CA ASP A 199 22.96 -10.11 -12.70
C ASP A 199 22.47 -8.68 -12.47
N MET A 200 21.15 -8.47 -12.37
CA MET A 200 20.56 -7.17 -12.08
C MET A 200 21.15 -6.57 -10.78
N PRO A 201 21.64 -5.33 -10.80
CA PRO A 201 22.18 -4.68 -9.60
C PRO A 201 21.10 -4.55 -8.51
N ARG A 202 21.44 -4.97 -7.30
CA ARG A 202 20.51 -4.96 -6.14
C ARG A 202 21.21 -4.33 -4.95
N PRO A 203 20.88 -3.08 -4.62
CA PRO A 203 21.45 -2.36 -3.48
C PRO A 203 21.23 -3.10 -2.15
N TYR A 204 20.07 -3.73 -1.99
CA TYR A 204 19.73 -4.56 -0.84
C TYR A 204 19.47 -6.01 -1.25
N LYS A 205 20.26 -6.94 -0.71
CA LYS A 205 20.11 -8.37 -0.97
C LYS A 205 19.40 -9.04 0.21
N VAL A 206 18.20 -9.55 0.00
CA VAL A 206 17.44 -10.31 1.01
C VAL A 206 18.19 -11.62 1.31
N PRO A 207 18.56 -11.89 2.58
CA PRO A 207 19.15 -13.17 2.96
C PRO A 207 18.14 -14.30 2.74
N ALA A 208 18.61 -15.49 2.39
CA ALA A 208 17.76 -16.67 2.14
C ALA A 208 16.51 -16.34 1.26
N TYR A 209 16.71 -15.59 0.18
CA TYR A 209 15.61 -15.04 -0.65
C TYR A 209 14.62 -16.11 -1.14
N LYS A 210 15.06 -17.35 -1.37
CA LYS A 210 14.17 -18.45 -1.76
C LYS A 210 13.15 -18.76 -0.67
N PHE A 211 13.59 -18.83 0.59
CA PHE A 211 12.71 -19.09 1.71
C PHE A 211 11.74 -17.93 1.94
N PHE A 212 12.26 -16.72 2.14
CA PHE A 212 11.41 -15.55 2.41
C PHE A 212 10.50 -15.19 1.24
N GLY A 213 10.99 -15.30 -0.01
CA GLY A 213 10.19 -15.06 -1.19
C GLY A 213 9.06 -16.08 -1.36
N THR A 214 9.32 -17.37 -1.15
CA THR A 214 8.29 -18.41 -1.19
C THR A 214 7.26 -18.22 -0.07
N MET A 215 7.72 -17.93 1.15
CA MET A 215 6.82 -17.63 2.27
C MET A 215 5.95 -16.39 1.98
N ALA A 216 6.51 -15.34 1.41
CA ALA A 216 5.76 -14.14 1.03
C ALA A 216 4.66 -14.47 0.01
N VAL A 217 4.96 -15.27 -1.02
CA VAL A 217 3.96 -15.72 -2.01
C VAL A 217 2.86 -16.56 -1.36
N ILE A 218 3.23 -17.54 -0.52
CA ILE A 218 2.26 -18.41 0.15
C ILE A 218 1.36 -17.61 1.09
N MET A 219 1.94 -16.76 1.93
CA MET A 219 1.18 -15.98 2.91
C MET A 219 0.27 -14.95 2.25
N SER A 220 0.77 -14.20 1.27
CA SER A 220 -0.06 -13.23 0.54
C SER A 220 -1.13 -13.92 -0.31
N GLY A 221 -0.80 -15.05 -0.95
CA GLY A 221 -1.77 -15.88 -1.67
C GLY A 221 -2.85 -16.47 -0.75
N PHE A 222 -2.47 -16.91 0.45
CA PHE A 222 -3.42 -17.33 1.48
C PHE A 222 -4.38 -16.20 1.87
N MET A 223 -3.86 -14.98 2.10
CA MET A 223 -4.71 -13.83 2.42
C MET A 223 -5.69 -13.52 1.29
N VAL A 224 -5.23 -13.49 0.04
CA VAL A 224 -6.12 -13.31 -1.13
C VAL A 224 -7.20 -14.40 -1.19
N ALA A 225 -6.83 -15.65 -0.95
CA ALA A 225 -7.79 -16.77 -0.93
C ALA A 225 -8.86 -16.61 0.16
N MET A 226 -8.48 -16.10 1.36
CA MET A 226 -9.43 -15.86 2.45
C MET A 226 -10.50 -14.82 2.08
N TYR A 227 -10.18 -13.80 1.30
CA TYR A 227 -11.16 -12.84 0.79
C TYR A 227 -12.12 -13.46 -0.25
N CYS A 228 -11.68 -14.50 -0.94
CA CYS A 228 -12.48 -15.18 -1.99
C CYS A 228 -13.34 -16.32 -1.46
N ILE A 229 -12.96 -16.96 -0.33
CA ILE A 229 -13.65 -18.16 0.18
C ILE A 229 -14.82 -17.75 1.08
N PRO A 230 -16.08 -18.10 0.71
CA PRO A 230 -17.25 -17.83 1.53
C PRO A 230 -17.14 -18.51 2.91
N GLY A 231 -17.48 -17.77 3.97
CA GLY A 231 -17.46 -18.32 5.34
C GLY A 231 -16.08 -18.33 6.02
N SER A 232 -15.07 -17.74 5.41
CA SER A 232 -13.74 -17.56 6.01
C SER A 232 -13.71 -16.55 7.16
N GLY A 233 -14.75 -15.71 7.27
CA GLY A 233 -14.82 -14.60 8.23
C GLY A 233 -14.23 -13.28 7.70
N GLY A 234 -13.46 -13.32 6.62
CA GLY A 234 -12.91 -12.14 5.92
C GLY A 234 -13.34 -12.07 4.45
N ASN A 235 -14.31 -12.90 4.03
CA ASN A 235 -14.73 -12.96 2.65
C ASN A 235 -15.49 -11.70 2.23
N LEU A 236 -15.23 -11.24 1.00
CA LEU A 236 -15.92 -10.12 0.40
C LEU A 236 -17.40 -10.43 0.15
N ILE A 237 -18.26 -9.45 0.46
CA ILE A 237 -19.69 -9.48 0.11
C ILE A 237 -19.91 -8.96 -1.32
N LEU A 238 -21.13 -9.14 -1.85
CA LEU A 238 -21.45 -8.76 -3.23
C LEU A 238 -21.13 -7.28 -3.54
N GLN A 239 -21.42 -6.38 -2.62
CA GLN A 239 -21.19 -4.94 -2.78
C GLN A 239 -19.69 -4.61 -2.91
N GLU A 240 -18.86 -5.28 -2.15
CA GLU A 240 -17.39 -5.14 -2.19
C GLU A 240 -16.83 -5.71 -3.48
N TRP A 241 -17.35 -6.84 -3.95
CA TRP A 241 -17.03 -7.39 -5.27
C TRP A 241 -17.39 -6.45 -6.42
N ILE A 242 -18.50 -5.74 -6.33
CA ILE A 242 -18.89 -4.73 -7.34
C ILE A 242 -17.82 -3.63 -7.39
N ILE A 243 -17.32 -3.17 -6.25
CA ILE A 243 -16.25 -2.15 -6.19
C ILE A 243 -14.96 -2.69 -6.82
N VAL A 244 -14.53 -3.90 -6.45
CA VAL A 244 -13.33 -4.55 -7.00
C VAL A 244 -13.45 -4.72 -8.52
N LEU A 245 -14.56 -5.25 -9.00
CA LEU A 245 -14.78 -5.45 -10.43
C LEU A 245 -14.87 -4.12 -11.19
N GLY A 246 -15.44 -3.09 -10.58
CA GLY A 246 -15.44 -1.73 -11.13
C GLY A 246 -14.03 -1.18 -11.33
N TRP A 247 -13.15 -1.35 -10.33
CA TRP A 247 -11.72 -1.01 -10.44
C TRP A 247 -11.01 -1.83 -11.52
N CYS A 248 -11.23 -3.12 -11.56
CA CYS A 248 -10.66 -4.00 -12.60
C CYS A 248 -11.11 -3.58 -14.00
N ALA A 249 -12.40 -3.28 -14.17
CA ALA A 249 -12.93 -2.79 -15.45
C ALA A 249 -12.28 -1.48 -15.88
N LEU A 250 -12.12 -0.52 -14.95
CA LEU A 250 -11.42 0.73 -15.20
C LEU A 250 -9.94 0.48 -15.60
N GLY A 251 -9.28 -0.43 -14.93
CA GLY A 251 -7.91 -0.85 -15.27
C GLY A 251 -7.82 -1.45 -16.67
N VAL A 252 -8.74 -2.33 -17.05
CA VAL A 252 -8.81 -2.91 -18.40
C VAL A 252 -9.06 -1.83 -19.46
N VAL A 253 -9.93 -0.87 -19.19
CA VAL A 253 -10.18 0.27 -20.09
C VAL A 253 -8.92 1.10 -20.29
N PHE A 254 -8.23 1.47 -19.22
CA PHE A 254 -6.95 2.20 -19.33
C PHE A 254 -5.90 1.38 -20.08
N TYR A 255 -5.77 0.10 -19.75
CA TYR A 255 -4.87 -0.80 -20.47
C TYR A 255 -5.14 -0.80 -21.99
N ALA A 256 -6.40 -0.99 -22.40
CA ALA A 256 -6.77 -1.04 -23.81
C ALA A 256 -6.51 0.29 -24.53
N ILE A 257 -6.88 1.42 -23.90
CA ILE A 257 -6.67 2.76 -24.47
C ILE A 257 -5.17 3.05 -24.58
N CYS A 258 -4.40 2.86 -23.50
CA CYS A 258 -2.99 3.21 -23.47
C CYS A 258 -2.16 2.28 -24.36
N LYS A 259 -2.43 0.98 -24.38
CA LYS A 259 -1.78 0.03 -25.28
C LYS A 259 -1.99 0.39 -26.75
N LYS A 260 -3.23 0.83 -27.11
CA LYS A 260 -3.54 1.28 -28.49
C LYS A 260 -2.83 2.60 -28.82
N LYS A 261 -2.76 3.53 -27.84
CA LYS A 261 -2.21 4.88 -28.03
C LYS A 261 -0.69 4.90 -28.05
N TYR A 262 -0.05 4.19 -27.11
CA TYR A 262 1.40 4.26 -26.89
C TYR A 262 2.18 3.05 -27.47
N LYS A 263 1.48 2.05 -28.00
CA LYS A 263 2.06 0.88 -28.74
C LYS A 263 3.32 0.32 -28.07
N GLU A 264 4.51 0.62 -28.66
CA GLU A 264 5.80 0.07 -28.25
C GLU A 264 6.29 0.61 -26.90
N SER A 265 5.92 1.85 -26.55
CA SER A 265 6.30 2.47 -25.28
C SER A 265 5.48 1.96 -24.08
N PHE A 266 4.39 1.22 -24.31
CA PHE A 266 3.52 0.73 -23.27
C PHE A 266 4.22 -0.26 -22.34
N GLY A 267 4.26 0.04 -21.04
CA GLY A 267 4.85 -0.82 -20.02
C GLY A 267 6.37 -0.88 -20.02
N ILE A 268 7.03 -0.01 -20.79
CA ILE A 268 8.48 0.15 -20.68
C ILE A 268 8.74 0.97 -19.42
N LEU A 269 9.25 0.30 -18.38
CA LEU A 269 9.93 1.00 -17.31
C LEU A 269 11.18 1.65 -17.92
N VAL A 270 11.30 2.95 -17.76
CA VAL A 270 12.58 3.62 -17.93
C VAL A 270 13.50 2.94 -16.93
N GLU A 271 14.46 2.12 -17.42
CA GLU A 271 15.50 1.55 -16.57
C GLU A 271 16.09 2.74 -15.80
N LEU A 272 16.11 2.62 -14.47
CA LEU A 272 16.83 3.58 -13.63
C LEU A 272 18.23 3.74 -14.25
N ILE A 273 18.43 4.89 -14.83
CA ILE A 273 19.72 5.35 -15.36
C ILE A 273 20.72 5.09 -14.25
N SER A 274 21.91 4.59 -14.59
CA SER A 274 22.95 4.28 -13.60
C SER A 274 23.16 5.46 -12.66
N ASP A 275 23.60 5.23 -11.41
CA ASP A 275 23.87 6.31 -10.46
C ASP A 275 24.80 7.41 -11.03
N GLU A 276 25.67 7.07 -11.99
CA GLU A 276 26.53 8.00 -12.72
C GLU A 276 25.73 8.85 -13.74
N ASP A 277 24.75 8.27 -14.41
CA ASP A 277 23.88 9.01 -15.34
C ASP A 277 22.88 9.90 -14.58
N ALA A 278 22.39 9.44 -13.40
CA ALA A 278 21.53 10.24 -12.54
C ALA A 278 22.26 11.45 -11.94
N ALA A 279 23.54 11.33 -11.61
CA ALA A 279 24.35 12.44 -11.12
C ALA A 279 24.64 13.50 -12.21
N THR A 280 24.68 13.10 -13.50
CA THR A 280 24.86 14.02 -14.64
C THR A 280 23.56 14.66 -15.10
N LEU A 281 22.40 14.07 -14.80
CA LEU A 281 21.07 14.53 -15.23
C LEU A 281 20.32 15.37 -14.18
N MET A 282 20.81 15.41 -12.93
CA MET A 282 20.34 16.33 -11.91
C MET A 282 21.29 17.49 -11.82
N PRO A 283 21.09 18.68 -11.84
CA PRO A 283 20.21 19.62 -11.20
C PRO A 283 19.63 20.73 -12.07
N GLU A 284 19.81 20.76 -13.39
CA GLU A 284 19.45 21.89 -14.21
C GLU A 284 18.67 21.55 -15.50
N ALA A 285 18.27 20.28 -15.71
CA ALA A 285 17.58 19.88 -16.93
C ALA A 285 16.14 20.40 -16.96
N ASP A 286 15.81 21.20 -17.96
CA ASP A 286 14.44 21.58 -18.34
C ASP A 286 13.62 20.32 -18.71
N ASP A 287 12.31 20.36 -18.48
CA ASP A 287 11.37 19.25 -18.77
C ASP A 287 11.49 18.72 -20.22
N VAL A 288 11.95 19.56 -21.15
CA VAL A 288 12.20 19.23 -22.58
C VAL A 288 13.45 18.37 -22.77
N GLU A 289 14.49 18.55 -21.96
CA GLU A 289 15.71 17.71 -22.00
C GLU A 289 15.47 16.36 -21.35
N LEU A 290 14.68 16.32 -20.28
CA LEU A 290 14.27 15.09 -19.63
C LEU A 290 13.46 14.18 -20.58
N ASP A 291 12.51 14.75 -21.32
CA ASP A 291 11.74 14.01 -22.34
C ASP A 291 12.65 13.45 -23.45
N LYS A 292 13.68 14.18 -23.89
CA LYS A 292 14.65 13.68 -24.89
C LYS A 292 15.51 12.54 -24.36
N VAL A 293 15.90 12.59 -23.09
CA VAL A 293 16.68 11.51 -22.45
C VAL A 293 15.83 10.27 -22.25
N ILE A 294 14.57 10.44 -21.87
CA ILE A 294 13.59 9.36 -21.75
C ILE A 294 13.35 8.70 -23.09
N ASP A 295 13.15 9.48 -24.16
CA ASP A 295 12.97 8.95 -25.51
C ASP A 295 14.23 8.22 -26.00
N ALA A 296 15.43 8.74 -25.73
CA ALA A 296 16.68 8.08 -26.05
C ALA A 296 16.91 6.77 -25.25
N ALA A 297 16.46 6.71 -24.00
CA ALA A 297 16.50 5.48 -23.19
C ALA A 297 15.50 4.44 -23.71
N ILE A 298 14.32 4.87 -24.11
CA ILE A 298 13.29 4.02 -24.75
C ILE A 298 13.84 3.41 -26.04
N ASP A 299 14.48 4.23 -26.89
CA ASP A 299 15.08 3.76 -28.15
C ASP A 299 16.18 2.71 -27.91
N ARG A 300 17.02 2.88 -26.88
CA ARG A 300 18.05 1.89 -26.51
C ARG A 300 17.43 0.56 -26.04
N VAL A 301 16.35 0.62 -25.27
CA VAL A 301 15.63 -0.59 -24.80
C VAL A 301 14.96 -1.30 -25.97
N LEU A 302 14.38 -0.57 -26.91
CA LEU A 302 13.78 -1.13 -28.12
C LEU A 302 14.82 -1.78 -29.04
N ALA A 303 15.98 -1.14 -29.20
CA ALA A 303 17.10 -1.68 -29.98
C ALA A 303 17.63 -3.00 -29.39
N ARG A 304 17.69 -3.12 -28.04
CA ARG A 304 18.07 -4.37 -27.36
C ARG A 304 17.03 -5.50 -27.48
N LYS A 305 15.75 -5.17 -27.67
CA LYS A 305 14.69 -6.18 -27.90
C LYS A 305 14.63 -6.67 -29.34
N ALA A 306 15.20 -5.92 -30.29
CA ALA A 306 15.26 -6.25 -31.71
C ALA A 306 16.52 -7.06 -32.09
N SER A 307 17.53 -7.12 -31.22
CA SER A 307 18.73 -7.96 -31.32
C SER A 307 18.56 -9.29 -30.57
#